data_dd0900e7f23933eb8285e9ececef3002
#
_entry.id   dd0900e7f23933eb8285e9ececef3002
#
_cell.length_a   1.000
_cell.length_b   1.000
_cell.length_c   1.000
_cell.angle_alpha   90.00
_cell.angle_beta   90.00
_cell.angle_gamma   90.00
#
_symmetry.space_group_name_H-M   'P 1'
#
loop_
_entity.id
_entity.type
_entity.pdbx_description
1 polymer ?
#
loop_
_entity_poly.entity_id
_entity_poly.type
_entity_poly.pdbx_seq_one_letter_code
_entity_poly.pdbx_strand_id
1 'polypeptide(L)'
;MQTSPDSSGRGDGGWGPGHSLSWNARGDALPAITSPLDLYHALFGGGSVTKEEQIYRLKQKKSMMDSLLDDIKRLNQRLIPEDREKMDQYVSSIRQIELDIARAEKWVDTPYPEPTVSKPGANIPSGSPEELDLMYSLMTAALQSDSTRVITYRQSTDGILRKLNFASESHSLNHLRGDESLKLNDGRDKIRLQALGRFFDSLKQVKEADGNTLFDNTISSFACNIAHEHRIKDLPVVVAGGGLNHGEVIHDKIHSRKSSDIWLTTLNAAGCQVEKFADSRGVVDPLMA
;
A
#
# COMPACT_ATOMS: atom_id res chain seq x y z
N MET A 1 -0.26 -5.46 2.38
CA MET A 1 1.15 -5.03 2.56
C MET A 1 1.29 -3.59 2.10
N GLN A 2 2.00 -2.78 2.83
CA GLN A 2 2.28 -1.39 2.44
C GLN A 2 3.77 -1.23 2.19
N THR A 3 4.14 -0.54 1.12
CA THR A 3 5.53 -0.22 0.79
C THR A 3 5.67 1.27 0.50
N SER A 4 6.74 1.87 0.98
CA SER A 4 7.10 3.26 0.68
C SER A 4 8.61 3.41 0.78
N PRO A 5 9.27 3.99 -0.22
CA PRO A 5 10.72 4.14 -0.22
C PRO A 5 11.23 5.25 0.71
N ASP A 6 10.37 6.01 1.35
CA ASP A 6 10.75 7.11 2.22
C ASP A 6 10.54 6.76 3.69
N SER A 7 11.65 6.55 4.40
CA SER A 7 11.70 6.31 5.85
C SER A 7 11.81 7.59 6.69
N SER A 8 12.04 8.75 6.04
CA SER A 8 12.42 9.98 6.77
C SER A 8 11.26 10.64 7.50
N GLY A 9 10.03 10.16 7.31
CA GLY A 9 8.85 10.82 7.85
C GLY A 9 8.57 12.20 7.24
N ARG A 10 9.46 12.67 6.38
CA ARG A 10 9.30 13.85 5.54
C ARG A 10 8.82 13.42 4.16
N GLY A 11 7.72 12.69 4.13
CA GLY A 11 7.03 12.49 2.86
C GLY A 11 6.64 13.84 2.29
N ASP A 12 6.63 13.97 1.00
CA ASP A 12 6.31 15.15 0.20
C ASP A 12 5.26 16.06 0.85
N GLY A 13 5.70 16.99 1.71
CA GLY A 13 4.83 17.97 2.34
C GLY A 13 3.83 17.43 3.36
N GLY A 14 4.13 16.36 4.07
CA GLY A 14 3.23 15.69 5.01
C GLY A 14 2.68 16.57 6.11
N TRP A 15 1.58 17.20 5.85
CA TRP A 15 0.69 17.77 6.85
C TRP A 15 -0.36 16.72 7.21
N GLY A 16 -0.21 16.08 8.38
CA GLY A 16 -1.16 15.12 8.91
C GLY A 16 -0.69 13.65 8.93
N PRO A 17 -1.56 12.70 9.23
CA PRO A 17 -1.26 11.26 9.34
C PRO A 17 -0.95 10.58 7.99
N GLY A 18 -0.57 11.35 6.98
CA GLY A 18 -0.47 10.98 5.57
C GLY A 18 0.74 10.12 5.17
N HIS A 19 1.49 9.58 6.13
CA HIS A 19 2.64 8.72 5.82
C HIS A 19 2.25 7.25 5.55
N SER A 20 1.00 6.89 5.80
CA SER A 20 0.50 5.55 5.57
C SER A 20 -0.61 5.55 4.52
N LEU A 21 -0.61 4.52 3.66
CA LEU A 21 -1.71 4.20 2.76
C LEU A 21 -2.57 3.06 3.30
N SER A 22 -2.22 2.51 4.44
CA SER A 22 -2.94 1.40 5.05
C SER A 22 -3.13 1.64 6.54
N TRP A 23 -4.31 1.29 7.01
CA TRP A 23 -4.69 1.35 8.42
C TRP A 23 -5.28 0.03 8.85
N ASN A 24 -5.14 -0.29 10.13
CA ASN A 24 -5.85 -1.42 10.71
C ASN A 24 -7.33 -1.06 10.96
N ALA A 25 -8.10 -2.03 11.43
CA ALA A 25 -9.53 -1.83 11.73
C ALA A 25 -9.82 -0.77 12.81
N ARG A 26 -8.82 -0.35 13.57
CA ARG A 26 -8.93 0.70 14.59
C ARG A 26 -8.62 2.10 14.05
N GLY A 27 -8.12 2.20 12.81
CA GLY A 27 -7.65 3.45 12.24
C GLY A 27 -6.20 3.81 12.61
N ASP A 28 -5.41 2.86 13.17
CA ASP A 28 -3.98 3.07 13.37
C ASP A 28 -3.25 2.86 12.04
N ALA A 29 -2.33 3.76 11.71
CA ALA A 29 -1.51 3.65 10.52
C ALA A 29 -0.57 2.44 10.62
N LEU A 30 -0.55 1.62 9.57
CA LEU A 30 0.37 0.50 9.48
C LEU A 30 1.76 0.99 9.00
N PRO A 31 2.86 0.48 9.58
CA PRO A 31 4.19 0.84 9.12
C PRO A 31 4.44 0.33 7.69
N ALA A 32 5.13 1.15 6.90
CA ALA A 32 5.54 0.77 5.56
C ALA A 32 6.89 0.05 5.56
N ILE A 33 7.08 -0.88 4.62
CA ILE A 33 8.39 -1.42 4.28
C ILE A 33 9.05 -0.42 3.33
N THR A 34 10.22 0.10 3.70
CA THR A 34 10.81 1.28 3.06
C THR A 34 11.90 0.96 2.04
N SER A 35 12.45 -0.26 2.04
CA SER A 35 13.48 -0.65 1.08
C SER A 35 13.09 -1.91 0.30
N PRO A 36 13.52 -2.01 -0.99
CA PRO A 36 13.33 -3.24 -1.77
C PRO A 36 14.00 -4.47 -1.13
N LEU A 37 15.14 -4.28 -0.46
CA LEU A 37 15.85 -5.37 0.20
C LEU A 37 15.06 -5.89 1.43
N ASP A 38 14.50 -4.99 2.23
CA ASP A 38 13.67 -5.39 3.37
C ASP A 38 12.37 -6.08 2.91
N LEU A 39 11.79 -5.60 1.80
CA LEU A 39 10.64 -6.25 1.19
C LEU A 39 10.99 -7.66 0.70
N TYR A 40 12.13 -7.82 0.01
CA TYR A 40 12.62 -9.13 -0.41
C TYR A 40 12.77 -10.09 0.77
N HIS A 41 13.41 -9.63 1.86
CA HIS A 41 13.58 -10.45 3.06
C HIS A 41 12.23 -10.78 3.74
N ALA A 42 11.28 -9.87 3.71
CA ALA A 42 9.94 -10.13 4.24
C ALA A 42 9.17 -11.19 3.44
N LEU A 43 9.41 -11.26 2.13
CA LEU A 43 8.74 -12.21 1.23
C LEU A 43 9.43 -13.59 1.21
N PHE A 44 10.76 -13.62 1.15
CA PHE A 44 11.54 -14.82 0.86
C PHE A 44 12.48 -15.24 1.99
N GLY A 45 12.48 -14.51 3.09
CA GLY A 45 13.39 -14.78 4.20
C GLY A 45 14.83 -14.29 3.93
N GLY A 46 15.77 -14.77 4.76
CA GLY A 46 17.18 -14.39 4.62
C GLY A 46 17.54 -13.03 5.22
N GLY A 47 16.61 -12.42 5.98
CA GLY A 47 16.92 -11.28 6.84
C GLY A 47 17.81 -11.66 8.01
N SER A 48 18.32 -10.67 8.76
CA SER A 48 19.20 -10.86 9.92
C SER A 48 18.53 -11.55 11.13
N VAL A 49 17.20 -11.73 11.07
CA VAL A 49 16.42 -12.29 12.19
C VAL A 49 16.23 -13.78 11.98
N THR A 50 16.81 -14.59 12.84
CA THR A 50 16.63 -16.06 12.82
C THR A 50 15.22 -16.45 13.28
N LYS A 51 14.82 -17.70 12.99
CA LYS A 51 13.55 -18.25 13.47
C LYS A 51 13.48 -18.24 15.01
N GLU A 52 14.55 -18.58 15.67
CA GLU A 52 14.69 -18.55 17.14
C GLU A 52 14.48 -17.13 17.69
N GLU A 53 15.05 -16.14 17.05
CA GLU A 53 14.89 -14.74 17.39
C GLU A 53 13.46 -14.26 17.16
N GLN A 54 12.81 -14.70 16.08
CA GLN A 54 11.39 -14.39 15.82
C GLN A 54 10.50 -14.98 16.91
N ILE A 55 10.69 -16.24 17.25
CA ILE A 55 9.97 -16.94 18.34
C ILE A 55 10.19 -16.21 19.67
N TYR A 56 11.44 -15.83 19.96
CA TYR A 56 11.74 -15.11 21.18
C TYR A 56 11.01 -13.77 21.26
N ARG A 57 11.02 -12.97 20.18
CA ARG A 57 10.31 -11.70 20.12
C ARG A 57 8.79 -11.85 20.25
N LEU A 58 8.22 -12.89 19.66
CA LEU A 58 6.79 -13.19 19.81
C LEU A 58 6.44 -13.57 21.26
N LYS A 59 7.25 -14.39 21.90
CA LYS A 59 7.10 -14.74 23.33
C LYS A 59 7.18 -13.51 24.23
N GLN A 60 8.14 -12.61 23.98
CA GLN A 60 8.26 -11.35 24.73
C GLN A 60 7.02 -10.48 24.55
N LYS A 61 6.53 -10.29 23.32
CA LYS A 61 5.30 -9.54 23.06
C LYS A 61 4.10 -10.15 23.78
N LYS A 62 3.95 -11.47 23.74
CA LYS A 62 2.88 -12.18 24.41
C LYS A 62 2.93 -11.98 25.93
N SER A 63 4.10 -12.14 26.54
CA SER A 63 4.30 -11.92 27.98
C SER A 63 3.99 -10.47 28.41
N MET A 64 4.37 -9.50 27.60
CA MET A 64 4.01 -8.09 27.84
C MET A 64 2.49 -7.87 27.76
N MET A 65 1.82 -8.51 26.80
CA MET A 65 0.37 -8.42 26.64
C MET A 65 -0.37 -9.04 27.81
N ASP A 66 0.04 -10.23 28.26
CA ASP A 66 -0.53 -10.91 29.42
C ASP A 66 -0.42 -10.02 30.68
N SER A 67 0.75 -9.42 30.92
CA SER A 67 0.95 -8.48 32.03
C SER A 67 0.05 -7.25 31.93
N LEU A 68 -0.08 -6.67 30.73
CA LEU A 68 -0.92 -5.51 30.48
C LEU A 68 -2.40 -5.81 30.70
N LEU A 69 -2.88 -6.98 30.25
CA LEU A 69 -4.26 -7.42 30.45
C LEU A 69 -4.59 -7.62 31.94
N ASP A 70 -3.64 -8.14 32.72
CA ASP A 70 -3.80 -8.26 34.17
C ASP A 70 -3.86 -6.90 34.86
N ASP A 71 -3.05 -5.94 34.44
CA ASP A 71 -3.11 -4.55 34.96
C ASP A 71 -4.43 -3.87 34.61
N ILE A 72 -4.90 -4.01 33.39
CA ILE A 72 -6.19 -3.49 32.93
C ILE A 72 -7.34 -4.09 33.73
N LYS A 73 -7.32 -5.41 33.94
CA LYS A 73 -8.33 -6.10 34.72
C LYS A 73 -8.42 -5.57 36.17
N ARG A 74 -7.26 -5.31 36.79
CA ARG A 74 -7.18 -4.67 38.12
C ARG A 74 -7.69 -3.24 38.11
N LEU A 75 -7.34 -2.46 37.07
CA LEU A 75 -7.78 -1.08 36.93
C LEU A 75 -9.29 -0.98 36.70
N ASN A 76 -9.85 -1.82 35.84
CA ASN A 76 -11.27 -1.84 35.48
C ASN A 76 -12.20 -2.04 36.68
N GLN A 77 -11.71 -2.74 37.72
CA GLN A 77 -12.44 -2.92 38.97
C GLN A 77 -12.60 -1.63 39.80
N ARG A 78 -11.78 -0.60 39.51
CA ARG A 78 -11.73 0.67 40.24
C ARG A 78 -12.31 1.84 39.46
N LEU A 79 -12.66 1.65 38.19
CA LEU A 79 -13.17 2.72 37.30
C LEU A 79 -14.66 2.92 37.51
N ILE A 80 -15.09 4.18 37.34
CA ILE A 80 -16.48 4.56 37.20
C ILE A 80 -17.03 4.10 35.83
N PRO A 81 -18.37 4.00 35.64
CA PRO A 81 -18.94 3.45 34.40
C PRO A 81 -18.49 4.16 33.12
N GLU A 82 -18.38 5.48 33.12
CA GLU A 82 -17.98 6.29 31.97
C GLU A 82 -16.54 6.01 31.51
N ASP A 83 -15.64 5.78 32.47
CA ASP A 83 -14.24 5.45 32.17
C ASP A 83 -14.06 3.98 31.77
N ARG A 84 -14.97 3.08 32.19
CA ARG A 84 -14.98 1.69 31.72
C ARG A 84 -15.24 1.58 30.23
N GLU A 85 -16.14 2.40 29.68
CA GLU A 85 -16.41 2.38 28.24
C GLU A 85 -15.15 2.75 27.42
N LYS A 86 -14.37 3.74 27.87
CA LYS A 86 -13.07 4.08 27.25
C LYS A 86 -12.05 2.95 27.42
N MET A 87 -12.06 2.28 28.57
CA MET A 87 -11.18 1.15 28.83
C MET A 87 -11.55 -0.05 27.94
N ASP A 88 -12.81 -0.29 27.68
CA ASP A 88 -13.27 -1.37 26.77
C ASP A 88 -12.82 -1.13 25.34
N GLN A 89 -12.78 0.13 24.88
CA GLN A 89 -12.18 0.48 23.58
C GLN A 89 -10.68 0.18 23.56
N TYR A 90 -9.97 0.46 24.65
CA TYR A 90 -8.55 0.14 24.78
C TYR A 90 -8.30 -1.38 24.83
N VAL A 91 -9.12 -2.14 25.57
CA VAL A 91 -9.06 -3.61 25.62
C VAL A 91 -9.30 -4.23 24.25
N SER A 92 -10.24 -3.69 23.49
CA SER A 92 -10.48 -4.14 22.10
C SER A 92 -9.23 -3.97 21.23
N SER A 93 -8.46 -2.90 21.48
CA SER A 93 -7.17 -2.67 20.79
C SER A 93 -6.12 -3.73 21.14
N ILE A 94 -6.05 -4.13 22.40
CA ILE A 94 -5.15 -5.18 22.87
C ILE A 94 -5.49 -6.52 22.24
N ARG A 95 -6.79 -6.84 22.15
CA ARG A 95 -7.26 -8.09 21.54
C ARG A 95 -6.83 -8.23 20.06
N GLN A 96 -6.75 -7.12 19.33
CA GLN A 96 -6.22 -7.16 17.96
C GLN A 96 -4.74 -7.51 17.93
N ILE A 97 -3.95 -6.99 18.87
CA ILE A 97 -2.52 -7.33 18.99
C ILE A 97 -2.34 -8.81 19.31
N GLU A 98 -3.18 -9.39 20.17
CA GLU A 98 -3.17 -10.84 20.44
C GLU A 98 -3.44 -11.67 19.18
N LEU A 99 -4.43 -11.25 18.36
CA LEU A 99 -4.73 -11.89 17.09
C LEU A 99 -3.56 -11.79 16.11
N ASP A 100 -2.88 -10.66 16.08
CA ASP A 100 -1.72 -10.45 15.22
C ASP A 100 -0.52 -11.29 15.66
N ILE A 101 -0.30 -11.43 16.97
CA ILE A 101 0.71 -12.36 17.53
C ILE A 101 0.36 -13.81 17.17
N ALA A 102 -0.90 -14.23 17.35
CA ALA A 102 -1.33 -15.58 17.02
C ALA A 102 -1.20 -15.91 15.52
N ARG A 103 -1.44 -14.93 14.65
CA ARG A 103 -1.14 -15.06 13.20
C ARG A 103 0.35 -15.22 12.97
N ALA A 104 1.16 -14.34 13.55
CA ALA A 104 2.62 -14.40 13.41
C ALA A 104 3.19 -15.73 13.91
N GLU A 105 2.68 -16.28 15.01
CA GLU A 105 3.07 -17.61 15.52
C GLU A 105 2.80 -18.72 14.48
N LYS A 106 1.65 -18.68 13.77
CA LYS A 106 1.35 -19.65 12.71
C LYS A 106 2.29 -19.52 11.51
N TRP A 107 2.71 -18.29 11.18
CA TRP A 107 3.61 -18.04 10.06
C TRP A 107 5.07 -18.39 10.32
N VAL A 108 5.49 -18.47 11.59
CA VAL A 108 6.89 -18.85 11.95
C VAL A 108 7.27 -20.24 11.41
N ASP A 109 6.30 -21.16 11.34
CA ASP A 109 6.51 -22.53 10.84
C ASP A 109 6.20 -22.69 9.35
N THR A 110 5.67 -21.65 8.71
CA THR A 110 5.38 -21.67 7.29
C THR A 110 6.67 -21.40 6.50
N PRO A 111 7.11 -22.31 5.60
CA PRO A 111 8.27 -22.08 4.77
C PRO A 111 8.08 -20.83 3.91
N TYR A 112 9.15 -20.05 3.77
CA TYR A 112 9.15 -18.97 2.78
C TYR A 112 9.04 -19.53 1.37
N PRO A 113 8.33 -18.86 0.46
CA PRO A 113 8.27 -19.26 -0.94
C PRO A 113 9.67 -19.11 -1.58
N GLU A 114 9.93 -19.94 -2.60
CA GLU A 114 11.15 -19.81 -3.39
C GLU A 114 11.16 -18.44 -4.13
N PRO A 115 12.29 -17.74 -4.12
CA PRO A 115 12.39 -16.45 -4.79
C PRO A 115 12.20 -16.57 -6.30
N THR A 116 11.24 -15.82 -6.84
CA THR A 116 11.03 -15.68 -8.30
C THR A 116 11.75 -14.47 -8.88
N VAL A 117 12.35 -13.65 -8.02
CA VAL A 117 13.14 -12.46 -8.38
C VAL A 117 14.50 -12.49 -7.70
N SER A 118 15.49 -11.87 -8.33
CA SER A 118 16.84 -11.77 -7.76
C SER A 118 16.86 -10.89 -6.51
N LYS A 119 17.70 -11.25 -5.55
CA LYS A 119 17.89 -10.44 -4.34
C LYS A 119 18.36 -9.02 -4.70
N PRO A 120 17.68 -7.98 -4.23
CA PRO A 120 18.08 -6.59 -4.46
C PRO A 120 19.45 -6.24 -3.90
N GLY A 121 20.18 -5.37 -4.59
CA GLY A 121 21.36 -4.72 -4.03
C GLY A 121 20.99 -3.71 -2.92
N ALA A 122 21.94 -3.44 -2.03
CA ALA A 122 21.71 -2.54 -0.90
C ALA A 122 21.63 -1.03 -1.28
N ASN A 123 22.15 -0.65 -2.45
CA ASN A 123 22.35 0.76 -2.82
C ASN A 123 21.53 1.15 -4.06
N ILE A 124 20.22 0.92 -4.03
CA ILE A 124 19.34 1.38 -5.10
C ILE A 124 18.85 2.80 -4.73
N PRO A 125 19.06 3.80 -5.61
CA PRO A 125 18.64 5.16 -5.29
C PRO A 125 17.12 5.27 -5.11
N SER A 126 16.68 5.82 -3.99
CA SER A 126 15.26 5.97 -3.71
C SER A 126 14.56 6.85 -4.75
N GLY A 127 13.38 6.40 -5.18
CA GLY A 127 12.56 7.06 -6.19
C GLY A 127 13.15 7.01 -7.60
N SER A 128 14.15 6.14 -7.84
CA SER A 128 14.71 5.93 -9.18
C SER A 128 13.82 5.04 -10.05
N PRO A 129 13.95 5.10 -11.39
CA PRO A 129 13.26 4.16 -12.27
C PRO A 129 13.60 2.70 -11.97
N GLU A 130 14.84 2.44 -11.57
CA GLU A 130 15.36 1.12 -11.22
C GLU A 130 14.71 0.58 -9.94
N GLU A 131 14.54 1.42 -8.91
CA GLU A 131 13.80 1.06 -7.71
C GLU A 131 12.33 0.78 -8.02
N LEU A 132 11.71 1.61 -8.86
CA LEU A 132 10.32 1.47 -9.25
C LEU A 132 10.05 0.13 -9.95
N ASP A 133 10.88 -0.24 -10.93
CA ASP A 133 10.77 -1.52 -11.64
C ASP A 133 10.99 -2.72 -10.69
N LEU A 134 11.95 -2.60 -9.77
CA LEU A 134 12.22 -3.63 -8.79
C LEU A 134 11.07 -3.81 -7.79
N MET A 135 10.50 -2.70 -7.30
CA MET A 135 9.33 -2.75 -6.41
C MET A 135 8.15 -3.42 -7.09
N TYR A 136 7.88 -3.12 -8.36
CA TYR A 136 6.84 -3.79 -9.13
C TYR A 136 7.13 -5.29 -9.32
N SER A 137 8.38 -5.66 -9.57
CA SER A 137 8.76 -7.09 -9.65
C SER A 137 8.54 -7.82 -8.32
N LEU A 138 8.87 -7.19 -7.19
CA LEU A 138 8.62 -7.75 -5.86
C LEU A 138 7.12 -7.82 -5.53
N MET A 139 6.33 -6.85 -5.99
CA MET A 139 4.86 -6.88 -5.84
C MET A 139 4.26 -8.04 -6.65
N THR A 140 4.70 -8.25 -7.89
CA THR A 140 4.30 -9.43 -8.69
C THR A 140 4.63 -10.73 -7.97
N ALA A 141 5.85 -10.85 -7.44
CA ALA A 141 6.29 -12.04 -6.72
C ALA A 141 5.48 -12.27 -5.43
N ALA A 142 5.12 -11.21 -4.72
CA ALA A 142 4.30 -11.27 -3.51
C ALA A 142 2.87 -11.78 -3.79
N LEU A 143 2.27 -11.34 -4.89
CA LEU A 143 0.95 -11.80 -5.34
C LEU A 143 1.03 -13.24 -5.86
N GLN A 144 2.03 -13.57 -6.68
CA GLN A 144 2.25 -14.90 -7.25
C GLN A 144 2.45 -15.96 -6.16
N SER A 145 3.12 -15.63 -5.07
CA SER A 145 3.36 -16.54 -3.95
C SER A 145 2.23 -16.58 -2.91
N ASP A 146 1.13 -15.85 -3.15
CA ASP A 146 0.03 -15.62 -2.17
C ASP A 146 0.52 -15.15 -0.79
N SER A 147 1.70 -14.51 -0.74
CA SER A 147 2.23 -13.92 0.49
C SER A 147 1.37 -12.75 0.98
N THR A 148 0.66 -12.11 0.07
CA THR A 148 -0.36 -11.10 0.34
C THR A 148 -1.33 -10.99 -0.83
N ARG A 149 -2.58 -10.60 -0.53
CA ARG A 149 -3.62 -10.32 -1.53
C ARG A 149 -3.95 -8.84 -1.66
N VAL A 150 -3.39 -8.01 -0.80
CA VAL A 150 -3.62 -6.55 -0.82
C VAL A 150 -2.28 -5.84 -0.67
N ILE A 151 -1.98 -4.98 -1.63
CA ILE A 151 -0.76 -4.17 -1.63
C ILE A 151 -1.15 -2.70 -1.77
N THR A 152 -0.56 -1.85 -0.95
CA THR A 152 -0.54 -0.41 -1.15
C THR A 152 0.89 0.04 -1.36
N TYR A 153 1.13 0.85 -2.38
CA TYR A 153 2.46 1.32 -2.73
C TYR A 153 2.47 2.82 -2.97
N ARG A 154 3.22 3.56 -2.17
CA ARG A 154 3.50 4.98 -2.38
C ARG A 154 4.82 5.13 -3.12
N GLN A 155 4.77 5.65 -4.33
CA GLN A 155 5.96 5.89 -5.15
C GLN A 155 6.64 7.20 -4.75
N SER A 156 7.93 7.15 -4.41
CA SER A 156 8.79 8.33 -4.48
C SER A 156 9.13 8.62 -5.95
N THR A 157 9.38 9.87 -6.26
CA THR A 157 9.77 10.29 -7.63
C THR A 157 11.05 11.12 -7.66
N ASP A 158 11.69 11.30 -6.52
CA ASP A 158 12.89 12.17 -6.41
C ASP A 158 14.07 11.65 -7.23
N GLY A 159 14.27 10.33 -7.30
CA GLY A 159 15.28 9.73 -8.15
C GLY A 159 14.98 9.90 -9.65
N ILE A 160 13.70 9.84 -10.05
CA ILE A 160 13.27 10.14 -11.41
C ILE A 160 13.57 11.60 -11.74
N LEU A 161 13.23 12.53 -10.85
CA LEU A 161 13.46 13.96 -11.07
C LEU A 161 14.96 14.29 -11.16
N ARG A 162 15.79 13.69 -10.31
CA ARG A 162 17.26 13.81 -10.44
C ARG A 162 17.77 13.33 -11.79
N LYS A 163 17.22 12.23 -12.33
CA LYS A 163 17.55 11.74 -13.68
C LYS A 163 17.11 12.71 -14.79
N LEU A 164 16.08 13.51 -14.53
CA LEU A 164 15.63 14.59 -15.40
C LEU A 164 16.33 15.93 -15.13
N ASN A 165 17.45 15.92 -14.39
CA ASN A 165 18.23 17.10 -13.99
C ASN A 165 17.48 18.10 -13.10
N PHE A 166 16.50 17.65 -12.34
CA PHE A 166 15.82 18.44 -11.33
C PHE A 166 16.27 18.01 -9.94
N ALA A 167 17.05 18.87 -9.28
CA ALA A 167 17.70 18.54 -8.00
C ALA A 167 16.80 18.72 -6.76
N SER A 168 15.66 19.41 -6.91
CA SER A 168 14.72 19.64 -5.82
C SER A 168 13.76 18.45 -5.61
N GLU A 169 13.08 18.46 -4.47
CA GLU A 169 12.06 17.45 -4.11
C GLU A 169 10.84 17.53 -5.04
N SER A 170 10.12 16.42 -5.18
CA SER A 170 8.89 16.32 -5.99
C SER A 170 7.83 17.35 -5.61
N HIS A 171 7.77 17.72 -4.32
CA HIS A 171 6.85 18.76 -3.85
C HIS A 171 7.12 20.12 -4.50
N SER A 172 8.39 20.49 -4.62
CA SER A 172 8.81 21.76 -5.25
C SER A 172 8.37 21.85 -6.71
N LEU A 173 8.34 20.71 -7.42
CA LEU A 173 7.86 20.65 -8.79
C LEU A 173 6.38 21.04 -8.92
N ASN A 174 5.57 20.73 -7.92
CA ASN A 174 4.13 21.07 -7.92
C ASN A 174 3.87 22.58 -7.84
N HIS A 175 4.85 23.36 -7.40
CA HIS A 175 4.79 24.82 -7.32
C HIS A 175 5.56 25.52 -8.45
N LEU A 176 6.31 24.79 -9.25
CA LEU A 176 7.03 25.34 -10.40
C LEU A 176 6.04 25.64 -11.52
N ARG A 177 6.21 26.78 -12.20
CA ARG A 177 5.34 27.24 -13.28
C ARG A 177 6.09 27.31 -14.62
N GLY A 178 5.32 27.35 -15.69
CA GLY A 178 5.83 27.51 -17.04
C GLY A 178 6.21 26.20 -17.74
N ASP A 179 6.81 26.31 -18.90
CA ASP A 179 7.12 25.18 -19.80
C ASP A 179 8.08 24.17 -19.20
N GLU A 180 8.98 24.60 -18.33
CA GLU A 180 9.92 23.71 -17.65
C GLU A 180 9.18 22.76 -16.70
N SER A 181 8.22 23.29 -15.93
CA SER A 181 7.38 22.47 -15.06
C SER A 181 6.59 21.43 -15.87
N LEU A 182 6.03 21.82 -16.99
CA LEU A 182 5.27 20.90 -17.86
C LEU A 182 6.17 19.77 -18.39
N LYS A 183 7.38 20.10 -18.87
CA LYS A 183 8.34 19.10 -19.37
C LYS A 183 8.79 18.12 -18.29
N LEU A 184 9.06 18.63 -17.08
CA LEU A 184 9.48 17.79 -15.96
C LEU A 184 8.35 16.86 -15.49
N ASN A 185 7.13 17.38 -15.37
CA ASN A 185 5.97 16.58 -15.04
C ASN A 185 5.68 15.51 -16.10
N ASP A 186 5.70 15.87 -17.38
CA ASP A 186 5.52 14.93 -18.49
C ASP A 186 6.58 13.83 -18.47
N GLY A 187 7.85 14.20 -18.33
CA GLY A 187 8.96 13.26 -18.24
C GLY A 187 8.84 12.30 -17.05
N ARG A 188 8.50 12.82 -15.87
CA ARG A 188 8.27 12.02 -14.67
C ARG A 188 7.11 11.05 -14.86
N ASP A 189 5.98 11.55 -15.30
CA ASP A 189 4.75 10.76 -15.39
C ASP A 189 4.87 9.72 -16.51
N LYS A 190 5.54 10.01 -17.60
CA LYS A 190 5.86 9.06 -18.66
C LYS A 190 6.70 7.88 -18.15
N ILE A 191 7.73 8.13 -17.36
CA ILE A 191 8.55 7.06 -16.75
C ILE A 191 7.69 6.20 -15.82
N ARG A 192 6.85 6.81 -14.99
CA ARG A 192 5.96 6.10 -14.06
C ARG A 192 4.92 5.24 -14.78
N LEU A 193 4.27 5.79 -15.80
CA LEU A 193 3.26 5.05 -16.58
C LEU A 193 3.89 3.92 -17.39
N GLN A 194 5.10 4.10 -17.92
CA GLN A 194 5.83 3.02 -18.58
C GLN A 194 6.19 1.89 -17.60
N ALA A 195 6.60 2.22 -16.38
CA ALA A 195 6.85 1.22 -15.35
C ALA A 195 5.56 0.50 -14.92
N LEU A 196 4.45 1.22 -14.78
CA LEU A 196 3.13 0.64 -14.53
C LEU A 196 2.71 -0.33 -15.64
N GLY A 197 2.95 0.04 -16.91
CA GLY A 197 2.70 -0.86 -18.05
C GLY A 197 3.49 -2.15 -17.96
N ARG A 198 4.80 -2.07 -17.68
CA ARG A 198 5.64 -3.27 -17.46
C ARG A 198 5.16 -4.11 -16.27
N PHE A 199 4.67 -3.49 -15.21
CA PHE A 199 4.04 -4.21 -14.10
C PHE A 199 2.81 -4.99 -14.56
N PHE A 200 1.91 -4.39 -15.31
CA PHE A 200 0.74 -5.09 -15.86
C PHE A 200 1.16 -6.23 -16.79
N ASP A 201 2.19 -6.02 -17.62
CA ASP A 201 2.72 -7.08 -18.47
C ASP A 201 3.30 -8.24 -17.65
N SER A 202 3.97 -7.95 -16.54
CA SER A 202 4.47 -9.01 -15.65
C SER A 202 3.34 -9.82 -15.02
N LEU A 203 2.24 -9.19 -14.60
CA LEU A 203 1.06 -9.88 -14.07
C LEU A 203 0.40 -10.77 -15.14
N LYS A 204 0.36 -10.32 -16.40
CA LYS A 204 -0.19 -11.11 -17.53
C LYS A 204 0.64 -12.34 -17.87
N GLN A 205 1.93 -12.36 -17.55
CA GLN A 205 2.81 -13.51 -17.78
C GLN A 205 2.63 -14.63 -16.76
N VAL A 206 2.09 -14.34 -15.58
CA VAL A 206 1.85 -15.33 -14.52
C VAL A 206 0.49 -15.98 -14.75
N LYS A 207 0.49 -17.31 -14.96
CA LYS A 207 -0.73 -18.12 -15.05
C LYS A 207 -1.09 -18.68 -13.70
N GLU A 208 -2.38 -18.63 -13.37
CA GLU A 208 -2.93 -19.19 -12.15
C GLU A 208 -3.66 -20.54 -12.41
N ALA A 209 -4.01 -21.23 -11.35
CA ALA A 209 -4.60 -22.57 -11.42
C ALA A 209 -5.97 -22.60 -12.11
N ASP A 210 -6.70 -21.49 -12.13
CA ASP A 210 -8.00 -21.33 -12.79
C ASP A 210 -7.86 -21.11 -14.32
N GLY A 211 -6.62 -20.99 -14.83
CA GLY A 211 -6.31 -20.76 -16.24
C GLY A 211 -6.23 -19.28 -16.63
N ASN A 212 -6.64 -18.37 -15.75
CA ASN A 212 -6.51 -16.94 -15.92
C ASN A 212 -5.07 -16.47 -15.69
N THR A 213 -4.80 -15.21 -15.98
CA THR A 213 -3.54 -14.59 -15.57
C THR A 213 -3.69 -13.92 -14.20
N LEU A 214 -2.58 -13.69 -13.53
CA LEU A 214 -2.58 -12.92 -12.29
C LEU A 214 -3.15 -11.49 -12.50
N PHE A 215 -3.03 -10.93 -13.72
CA PHE A 215 -3.66 -9.68 -14.10
C PHE A 215 -5.19 -9.78 -14.11
N ASP A 216 -5.74 -10.87 -14.64
CA ASP A 216 -7.19 -11.08 -14.69
C ASP A 216 -7.82 -11.24 -13.29
N ASN A 217 -7.01 -11.69 -12.31
CA ASN A 217 -7.42 -11.91 -10.92
C ASN A 217 -6.96 -10.80 -9.98
N THR A 218 -6.36 -9.71 -10.49
CA THR A 218 -5.87 -8.59 -9.69
C THR A 218 -6.49 -7.28 -10.15
N ILE A 219 -7.05 -6.50 -9.23
CA ILE A 219 -7.49 -5.12 -9.51
C ILE A 219 -6.41 -4.16 -9.07
N SER A 220 -5.93 -3.35 -9.99
CA SER A 220 -4.91 -2.34 -9.75
C SER A 220 -5.46 -0.94 -9.92
N SER A 221 -5.22 -0.06 -8.96
CA SER A 221 -5.54 1.36 -9.05
C SER A 221 -4.26 2.19 -8.91
N PHE A 222 -4.04 3.10 -9.84
CA PHE A 222 -2.92 4.03 -9.82
C PHE A 222 -3.47 5.45 -9.91
N ALA A 223 -3.13 6.28 -8.92
CA ALA A 223 -3.64 7.63 -8.80
C ALA A 223 -2.63 8.55 -8.11
N CYS A 224 -2.87 9.85 -8.18
CA CYS A 224 -2.28 10.85 -7.29
C CYS A 224 -3.36 11.37 -6.32
N ASN A 225 -2.93 11.88 -5.18
CA ASN A 225 -3.83 12.44 -4.16
C ASN A 225 -4.09 13.95 -4.34
N ILE A 226 -3.18 14.64 -5.02
CA ILE A 226 -3.28 16.07 -5.31
C ILE A 226 -2.69 16.38 -6.70
N ALA A 227 -3.21 17.42 -7.34
CA ALA A 227 -2.67 18.01 -8.56
C ALA A 227 -1.83 19.26 -8.24
N HIS A 228 -1.37 19.93 -9.30
CA HIS A 228 -0.64 21.20 -9.21
C HIS A 228 -1.32 22.18 -8.25
N GLU A 229 -0.51 22.90 -7.45
CA GLU A 229 -0.96 23.83 -6.40
C GLU A 229 -1.94 23.20 -5.39
N HIS A 230 -1.75 21.92 -5.07
CA HIS A 230 -2.55 21.17 -4.08
C HIS A 230 -4.06 21.06 -4.42
N ARG A 231 -4.42 21.20 -5.68
CA ARG A 231 -5.81 20.98 -6.09
C ARG A 231 -6.18 19.50 -5.94
N ILE A 232 -7.41 19.26 -5.48
CA ILE A 232 -7.96 17.91 -5.26
C ILE A 232 -9.06 17.57 -6.28
N LYS A 233 -9.12 18.32 -7.39
CA LYS A 233 -10.09 18.11 -8.46
C LYS A 233 -9.38 17.65 -9.72
N ASP A 234 -10.11 16.95 -10.57
CA ASP A 234 -9.64 16.48 -11.88
C ASP A 234 -8.39 15.59 -11.79
N LEU A 235 -8.33 14.76 -10.75
CA LEU A 235 -7.22 13.84 -10.56
C LEU A 235 -7.35 12.64 -11.51
N PRO A 236 -6.33 12.35 -12.33
CA PRO A 236 -6.34 11.17 -13.17
C PRO A 236 -6.22 9.90 -12.31
N VAL A 237 -7.02 8.89 -12.65
CA VAL A 237 -6.96 7.56 -12.05
C VAL A 237 -6.90 6.54 -13.16
N VAL A 238 -5.95 5.61 -13.08
CA VAL A 238 -5.91 4.40 -13.91
C VAL A 238 -6.41 3.25 -13.07
N VAL A 239 -7.41 2.53 -13.59
CA VAL A 239 -7.91 1.29 -12.97
C VAL A 239 -7.77 0.19 -14.01
N ALA A 240 -7.22 -0.95 -13.61
CA ALA A 240 -6.97 -2.07 -14.52
C ALA A 240 -7.02 -3.40 -13.76
N GLY A 241 -7.32 -4.48 -14.49
CA GLY A 241 -7.33 -5.85 -13.97
C GLY A 241 -8.72 -6.45 -13.85
N GLY A 242 -8.82 -7.54 -13.13
CA GLY A 242 -9.95 -8.44 -13.15
C GLY A 242 -11.31 -7.84 -12.82
N GLY A 243 -12.33 -8.26 -13.58
CA GLY A 243 -13.71 -7.85 -13.37
C GLY A 243 -14.02 -6.43 -13.82
N LEU A 244 -13.12 -5.78 -14.58
CA LEU A 244 -13.30 -4.42 -15.05
C LEU A 244 -13.23 -4.34 -16.58
N ASN A 245 -13.96 -3.39 -17.15
CA ASN A 245 -13.84 -3.02 -18.57
C ASN A 245 -12.56 -2.22 -18.79
N HIS A 246 -11.84 -2.51 -19.86
CA HIS A 246 -10.58 -1.86 -20.23
C HIS A 246 -10.66 -1.12 -21.56
N GLY A 247 -9.72 -0.19 -21.74
CA GLY A 247 -9.56 0.54 -23.00
C GLY A 247 -10.42 1.78 -23.12
N GLU A 248 -11.16 2.15 -22.10
CA GLU A 248 -11.97 3.37 -22.08
C GLU A 248 -11.30 4.51 -21.32
N VAL A 249 -11.50 5.73 -21.83
CA VAL A 249 -11.17 6.96 -21.12
C VAL A 249 -12.47 7.61 -20.67
N ILE A 250 -12.76 7.53 -19.38
CA ILE A 250 -13.95 8.12 -18.79
C ILE A 250 -13.64 9.56 -18.37
N HIS A 251 -14.24 10.52 -19.07
CA HIS A 251 -14.06 11.93 -18.76
C HIS A 251 -15.32 12.51 -18.11
N ASP A 252 -15.25 12.77 -16.80
CA ASP A 252 -16.36 13.38 -16.06
C ASP A 252 -16.36 14.90 -16.21
N LYS A 253 -16.95 15.38 -17.33
CA LYS A 253 -17.01 16.81 -17.66
C LYS A 253 -17.83 17.66 -16.68
N ILE A 254 -18.70 17.04 -15.91
CA ILE A 254 -19.57 17.75 -14.96
C ILE A 254 -19.08 17.64 -13.50
N HIS A 255 -17.91 17.05 -13.30
CA HIS A 255 -17.30 16.84 -11.97
C HIS A 255 -18.26 16.23 -10.95
N SER A 256 -19.12 15.30 -11.41
CA SER A 256 -20.16 14.68 -10.59
C SER A 256 -19.63 13.48 -9.80
N ARG A 257 -18.53 12.87 -10.25
CA ARG A 257 -17.97 11.67 -9.64
C ARG A 257 -16.97 12.00 -8.54
N LYS A 258 -16.93 11.12 -7.57
CA LYS A 258 -15.98 11.17 -6.46
C LYS A 258 -14.96 10.05 -6.58
N SER A 259 -13.77 10.23 -6.04
CA SER A 259 -12.81 9.13 -5.93
C SER A 259 -13.36 7.94 -5.12
N SER A 260 -14.25 8.20 -4.16
CA SER A 260 -14.96 7.16 -3.42
C SER A 260 -15.89 6.30 -4.29
N ASP A 261 -16.39 6.81 -5.43
CA ASP A 261 -17.18 6.02 -6.39
C ASP A 261 -16.28 4.98 -7.09
N ILE A 262 -15.03 5.36 -7.40
CA ILE A 262 -14.04 4.42 -7.96
C ILE A 262 -13.69 3.34 -6.94
N TRP A 263 -13.48 3.71 -5.67
CA TRP A 263 -13.21 2.73 -4.61
C TRP A 263 -14.39 1.79 -4.36
N LEU A 264 -15.61 2.29 -4.38
CA LEU A 264 -16.81 1.45 -4.30
C LEU A 264 -16.85 0.46 -5.47
N THR A 265 -16.55 0.92 -6.69
CA THR A 265 -16.51 0.09 -7.90
C THR A 265 -15.46 -1.02 -7.78
N THR A 266 -14.24 -0.68 -7.38
CA THR A 266 -13.15 -1.65 -7.22
C THR A 266 -13.42 -2.67 -6.09
N LEU A 267 -14.05 -2.26 -4.99
CA LEU A 267 -14.47 -3.16 -3.93
C LEU A 267 -15.51 -4.18 -4.42
N ASN A 268 -16.52 -3.71 -5.18
CA ASN A 268 -17.54 -4.60 -5.71
C ASN A 268 -16.98 -5.53 -6.79
N ALA A 269 -16.11 -5.06 -7.67
CA ALA A 269 -15.39 -5.90 -8.62
C ALA A 269 -14.50 -6.95 -7.93
N ALA A 270 -13.95 -6.63 -6.75
CA ALA A 270 -13.24 -7.58 -5.89
C ALA A 270 -14.16 -8.55 -5.10
N GLY A 271 -15.47 -8.49 -5.30
CA GLY A 271 -16.45 -9.38 -4.66
C GLY A 271 -16.87 -8.97 -3.24
N CYS A 272 -16.55 -7.76 -2.78
CA CYS A 272 -16.88 -7.32 -1.40
C CYS A 272 -18.37 -7.02 -1.18
N GLN A 273 -19.17 -6.83 -2.23
CA GLN A 273 -20.63 -6.60 -2.19
C GLN A 273 -21.05 -5.51 -1.19
N VAL A 274 -20.40 -4.35 -1.27
CA VAL A 274 -20.71 -3.19 -0.43
C VAL A 274 -21.61 -2.20 -1.17
N GLU A 275 -22.62 -1.66 -0.48
CA GLU A 275 -23.54 -0.68 -1.07
C GLU A 275 -22.95 0.72 -1.10
N LYS A 276 -22.03 1.03 -0.19
CA LYS A 276 -21.46 2.36 -0.03
C LYS A 276 -20.03 2.31 0.51
N PHE A 277 -19.19 3.21 0.01
CA PHE A 277 -17.86 3.47 0.54
C PHE A 277 -17.69 4.98 0.79
N ALA A 278 -17.43 5.37 2.03
CA ALA A 278 -17.30 6.76 2.45
C ALA A 278 -18.49 7.63 1.95
N ASP A 279 -18.22 8.64 1.17
CA ASP A 279 -19.22 9.56 0.59
C ASP A 279 -19.60 9.21 -0.86
N SER A 280 -19.35 7.96 -1.30
CA SER A 280 -19.70 7.48 -2.63
C SER A 280 -21.20 7.64 -2.94
N ARG A 281 -21.52 7.86 -4.22
CA ARG A 281 -22.89 8.02 -4.73
C ARG A 281 -23.38 6.81 -5.50
N GLY A 282 -22.47 5.96 -5.95
CA GLY A 282 -22.75 4.75 -6.74
C GLY A 282 -21.46 4.23 -7.38
N VAL A 283 -21.57 3.10 -8.05
CA VAL A 283 -20.49 2.55 -8.86
C VAL A 283 -20.29 3.34 -10.14
N VAL A 284 -19.12 3.21 -10.74
CA VAL A 284 -18.80 3.80 -12.05
C VAL A 284 -19.15 2.75 -13.11
N ASP A 285 -20.41 2.74 -13.57
CA ASP A 285 -20.95 1.71 -14.46
C ASP A 285 -20.07 1.36 -15.66
N PRO A 286 -19.45 2.32 -16.38
CA PRO A 286 -18.57 1.98 -17.50
C PRO A 286 -17.33 1.14 -17.11
N LEU A 287 -16.93 1.11 -15.84
CA LEU A 287 -15.84 0.28 -15.35
C LEU A 287 -16.27 -1.15 -15.02
N MET A 288 -17.56 -1.40 -14.83
CA MET A 288 -18.06 -2.74 -14.50
C MET A 288 -18.16 -3.59 -15.77
N ALA A 289 -17.63 -4.83 -15.71
CA ALA A 289 -17.69 -5.80 -16.80
C ALA A 289 -19.03 -6.53 -16.83
#